data_5f906dcbc66bd6513eccc0da43452db0
#
_entry.id   5f906dcbc66bd6513eccc0da43452db0
#
_cell.length_a   1.000
_cell.length_b   1.000
_cell.length_c   1.000
_cell.angle_alpha   90.00
_cell.angle_beta   90.00
_cell.angle_gamma   90.00
#
_symmetry.space_group_name_H-M   'P 1'
#
loop_
_entity.id
_entity.type
_entity.pdbx_description
1 polymer ?
#
loop_
_entity_poly.entity_id
_entity_poly.type
_entity_poly.pdbx_seq_one_letter_code
_entity_poly.pdbx_strand_id
1 'polypeptide(L)'
;MNSKRLLCFLLGAALLLQTPATAYAEETLTYEQYKGGSGYSSTTQEQDYTIVEISTEEDLRRLAENCVLDSWSRGIKVVLHNDIVLSMESEFSIPTFAGIFDGNSFTISNVKLTGNGSVSGLFRCAGRCQST
;
A
#
# COMPACT_ATOMS: atom_id res chain seq x y z
N MET A 1 9.24 2.90 -68.33
CA MET A 1 8.62 1.79 -67.67
C MET A 1 8.69 1.98 -66.15
N ASN A 2 7.74 2.31 -65.65
CA ASN A 2 7.05 2.21 -64.35
C ASN A 2 7.90 2.06 -63.09
N SER A 3 8.66 3.08 -62.82
CA SER A 3 9.25 3.30 -61.47
C SER A 3 8.22 3.44 -60.35
N LYS A 4 6.96 3.71 -60.73
CA LYS A 4 5.84 3.79 -59.75
C LYS A 4 5.44 2.43 -59.15
N ARG A 5 5.66 1.33 -59.86
CA ARG A 5 5.36 0.00 -59.34
C ARG A 5 6.44 -0.54 -58.41
N LEU A 6 7.64 -0.09 -58.59
CA LEU A 6 8.77 -0.46 -57.70
C LEU A 6 8.61 0.23 -56.31
N LEU A 7 8.11 1.44 -56.34
CA LEU A 7 7.94 2.21 -55.07
C LEU A 7 6.86 1.61 -54.18
N CYS A 8 5.78 1.08 -54.74
CA CYS A 8 4.74 0.41 -53.96
C CYS A 8 5.20 -0.91 -53.33
N PHE A 9 6.13 -1.61 -53.96
CA PHE A 9 6.69 -2.83 -53.36
C PHE A 9 7.61 -2.57 -52.20
N LEU A 10 8.36 -1.48 -52.23
CA LEU A 10 9.25 -1.07 -51.14
C LEU A 10 8.46 -0.58 -49.93
N LEU A 11 7.34 0.12 -50.12
CA LEU A 11 6.48 0.53 -49.03
C LEU A 11 5.76 -0.64 -48.34
N GLY A 12 5.36 -1.66 -49.13
CA GLY A 12 4.73 -2.84 -48.57
C GLY A 12 5.68 -3.70 -47.74
N ALA A 13 6.91 -3.79 -48.15
CA ALA A 13 7.93 -4.54 -47.41
C ALA A 13 8.34 -3.86 -46.11
N ALA A 14 8.40 -2.52 -46.06
CA ALA A 14 8.69 -1.77 -44.88
C ALA A 14 7.58 -1.87 -43.82
N LEU A 15 6.34 -1.97 -44.25
CA LEU A 15 5.21 -2.12 -43.33
C LEU A 15 5.16 -3.50 -42.68
N LEU A 16 5.58 -4.54 -43.36
CA LEU A 16 5.62 -5.91 -42.84
C LEU A 16 6.75 -6.17 -41.86
N LEU A 17 7.81 -5.37 -41.89
CA LEU A 17 8.94 -5.49 -40.97
C LEU A 17 8.69 -4.78 -39.62
N GLN A 18 7.68 -3.95 -39.51
CA GLN A 18 7.39 -3.20 -38.29
C GLN A 18 6.46 -3.92 -37.32
N THR A 19 5.72 -4.88 -37.76
CA THR A 19 4.69 -5.54 -36.93
C THR A 19 5.21 -6.64 -35.98
N PRO A 20 6.28 -7.37 -36.26
CA PRO A 20 6.68 -8.43 -35.34
C PRO A 20 7.60 -7.96 -34.21
N ALA A 21 8.25 -6.81 -34.32
CA ALA A 21 9.25 -6.41 -33.34
C ALA A 21 8.67 -5.83 -32.04
N THR A 22 7.42 -5.43 -32.05
CA THR A 22 6.76 -4.84 -30.88
C THR A 22 5.93 -5.81 -30.05
N ALA A 23 5.70 -7.02 -30.58
CA ALA A 23 4.82 -7.99 -29.92
C ALA A 23 5.51 -8.84 -28.84
N TYR A 24 6.83 -8.78 -28.74
CA TYR A 24 7.61 -9.67 -27.86
C TYR A 24 8.63 -8.90 -27.01
N ALA A 25 8.30 -7.68 -26.57
CA ALA A 25 9.02 -7.10 -25.48
C ALA A 25 8.64 -7.89 -24.23
N GLU A 26 9.44 -8.87 -23.86
CA GLU A 26 9.36 -9.45 -22.53
C GLU A 26 9.63 -8.32 -21.54
N GLU A 27 8.59 -7.83 -20.89
CA GLU A 27 8.73 -6.96 -19.76
C GLU A 27 9.36 -7.79 -18.63
N THR A 28 10.69 -7.75 -18.57
CA THR A 28 11.40 -8.25 -17.40
C THR A 28 11.06 -7.36 -16.24
N LEU A 29 10.26 -7.86 -15.32
CA LEU A 29 9.98 -7.19 -14.06
C LEU A 29 11.31 -6.88 -13.35
N THR A 30 11.59 -5.62 -13.14
CA THR A 30 12.74 -5.22 -12.36
C THR A 30 12.54 -5.59 -10.89
N TYR A 31 13.64 -5.79 -10.16
CA TYR A 31 13.60 -6.08 -8.72
C TYR A 31 12.76 -5.06 -7.94
N GLU A 32 12.75 -3.79 -8.35
CA GLU A 32 11.97 -2.74 -7.72
C GLU A 32 10.45 -2.95 -7.93
N GLN A 33 10.05 -3.47 -9.06
CA GLN A 33 8.66 -3.85 -9.32
C GLN A 33 8.24 -5.09 -8.52
N TYR A 34 9.18 -6.02 -8.30
CA TYR A 34 8.94 -7.21 -7.48
C TYR A 34 8.91 -6.91 -5.98
N LYS A 35 9.72 -5.97 -5.52
CA LYS A 35 9.78 -5.52 -4.11
C LYS A 35 8.46 -4.94 -3.62
N GLY A 36 7.60 -4.46 -4.50
CA GLY A 36 6.22 -4.06 -4.19
C GLY A 36 5.28 -5.21 -3.83
N GLY A 37 5.80 -6.42 -3.73
CA GLY A 37 5.21 -7.57 -3.04
C GLY A 37 3.81 -7.96 -3.47
N SER A 38 3.65 -8.38 -4.61
CA SER A 38 2.72 -9.36 -5.13
C SER A 38 2.51 -9.10 -6.61
N GLY A 39 2.76 -10.11 -7.41
CA GLY A 39 2.52 -10.11 -8.84
C GLY A 39 1.04 -9.92 -9.20
N TYR A 40 0.40 -9.00 -8.53
CA TYR A 40 -0.92 -8.54 -8.87
C TYR A 40 -0.76 -7.29 -9.72
N SER A 41 -1.22 -7.40 -10.93
CA SER A 41 -1.51 -6.27 -11.78
C SER A 41 -2.00 -5.12 -10.90
N SER A 42 -1.17 -4.13 -10.68
CA SER A 42 -1.60 -2.88 -10.10
C SER A 42 -2.46 -2.17 -11.13
N THR A 43 -3.68 -2.61 -11.25
CA THR A 43 -4.71 -1.67 -11.59
C THR A 43 -4.66 -0.70 -10.42
N THR A 44 -4.11 0.46 -10.64
CA THR A 44 -4.20 1.58 -9.71
C THR A 44 -5.68 1.90 -9.61
N GLN A 45 -6.39 1.12 -8.83
CA GLN A 45 -7.66 1.56 -8.31
C GLN A 45 -7.25 2.62 -7.30
N GLU A 46 -7.47 3.86 -7.64
CA GLU A 46 -7.45 4.97 -6.72
C GLU A 46 -8.48 4.61 -5.65
N GLN A 47 -8.00 3.94 -4.63
CA GLN A 47 -8.83 3.49 -3.54
C GLN A 47 -9.12 4.73 -2.72
N ASP A 48 -10.36 5.17 -2.75
CA ASP A 48 -10.83 6.31 -1.98
C ASP A 48 -10.76 5.95 -0.49
N TYR A 49 -9.74 6.47 0.20
CA TYR A 49 -9.54 6.26 1.63
C TYR A 49 -10.19 7.38 2.42
N THR A 50 -10.90 7.02 3.46
CA THR A 50 -11.30 7.99 4.48
C THR A 50 -10.08 8.37 5.32
N ILE A 51 -9.71 9.65 5.31
CA ILE A 51 -8.54 10.13 6.06
C ILE A 51 -8.94 10.38 7.51
N VAL A 52 -8.16 9.83 8.44
CA VAL A 52 -8.26 10.05 9.88
C VAL A 52 -6.98 10.69 10.35
N GLU A 53 -7.07 11.93 10.81
CA GLU A 53 -5.93 12.70 11.30
C GLU A 53 -5.74 12.46 12.81
N ILE A 54 -4.51 12.20 13.23
CA ILE A 54 -4.12 11.95 14.61
C ILE A 54 -3.10 12.99 15.03
N SER A 55 -3.46 13.81 16.01
CA SER A 55 -2.61 14.88 16.54
C SER A 55 -2.32 14.74 18.04
N THR A 56 -3.11 13.96 18.75
CA THR A 56 -3.04 13.80 20.20
C THR A 56 -3.05 12.34 20.64
N GLU A 57 -2.64 12.10 21.89
CA GLU A 57 -2.77 10.78 22.52
C GLU A 57 -4.22 10.30 22.53
N GLU A 58 -5.17 11.20 22.79
CA GLU A 58 -6.59 10.87 22.85
C GLU A 58 -7.12 10.42 21.48
N ASP A 59 -6.69 11.06 20.40
CA ASP A 59 -7.07 10.63 19.05
C ASP A 59 -6.56 9.22 18.77
N LEU A 60 -5.31 8.93 19.18
CA LEU A 60 -4.70 7.61 19.01
C LEU A 60 -5.42 6.54 19.85
N ARG A 61 -5.86 6.87 21.05
CA ARG A 61 -6.67 5.98 21.91
C ARG A 61 -8.03 5.71 21.30
N ARG A 62 -8.68 6.73 20.79
CA ARG A 62 -9.97 6.58 20.08
C ARG A 62 -9.84 5.73 18.81
N LEU A 63 -8.72 5.87 18.09
CA LEU A 63 -8.40 4.97 16.98
C LEU A 63 -8.34 3.51 17.45
N ALA A 64 -7.63 3.24 18.56
CA ALA A 64 -7.50 1.88 19.09
C ALA A 64 -8.85 1.29 19.54
N GLU A 65 -9.72 2.10 20.14
CA GLU A 65 -11.07 1.69 20.53
C GLU A 65 -11.93 1.32 19.32
N ASN A 66 -11.82 2.05 18.23
CA ASN A 66 -12.55 1.76 17.00
C ASN A 66 -11.98 0.53 16.26
N CYS A 67 -10.71 0.25 16.42
CA CYS A 67 -10.00 -0.86 15.79
C CYS A 67 -10.19 -2.23 16.49
N VAL A 68 -11.27 -2.41 17.23
CA VAL A 68 -11.64 -3.72 17.78
C VAL A 68 -12.03 -4.71 16.67
N LEU A 69 -12.65 -4.19 15.62
CA LEU A 69 -13.01 -4.96 14.43
C LEU A 69 -12.15 -4.50 13.24
N ASP A 70 -11.58 -5.46 12.53
CA ASP A 70 -10.76 -5.19 11.33
C ASP A 70 -11.55 -4.50 10.21
N SER A 71 -12.86 -4.74 10.14
CA SER A 71 -13.75 -4.15 9.15
C SER A 71 -13.83 -2.62 9.25
N TRP A 72 -13.66 -2.06 10.46
CA TRP A 72 -13.75 -0.62 10.65
C TRP A 72 -12.58 0.11 9.99
N SER A 73 -11.38 -0.43 10.09
CA SER A 73 -10.17 0.21 9.55
C SER A 73 -9.93 -0.05 8.06
N ARG A 74 -10.76 -0.88 7.42
CA ARG A 74 -10.68 -1.07 5.96
C ARG A 74 -11.10 0.19 5.22
N GLY A 75 -10.29 0.63 4.27
CA GLY A 75 -10.54 1.86 3.54
C GLY A 75 -10.25 3.13 4.34
N ILE A 76 -9.55 3.03 5.47
CA ILE A 76 -9.09 4.16 6.25
C ILE A 76 -7.59 4.38 6.03
N LYS A 77 -7.21 5.64 5.87
CA LYS A 77 -5.82 6.10 5.94
C LYS A 77 -5.67 6.99 7.18
N VAL A 78 -4.90 6.52 8.14
CA VAL A 78 -4.50 7.30 9.32
C VAL A 78 -3.25 8.08 8.99
N VAL A 79 -3.22 9.36 9.36
CA VAL A 79 -2.06 10.25 9.17
C VAL A 79 -1.72 10.93 10.49
N LEU A 80 -0.47 10.82 10.94
CA LEU A 80 0.01 11.57 12.09
C LEU A 80 0.34 13.00 11.68
N HIS A 81 0.00 13.95 12.56
CA HIS A 81 0.27 15.37 12.38
C HIS A 81 1.19 15.97 13.46
N ASN A 82 1.45 15.23 14.53
CA ASN A 82 2.37 15.63 15.61
C ASN A 82 3.08 14.41 16.19
N ASP A 83 4.18 14.67 16.90
CA ASP A 83 4.77 13.70 17.79
C ASP A 83 3.80 13.41 18.95
N ILE A 84 3.58 12.15 19.24
CA ILE A 84 2.66 11.72 20.28
C ILE A 84 3.46 11.05 21.40
N VAL A 85 3.32 11.59 22.61
CA VAL A 85 3.92 11.02 23.81
C VAL A 85 2.80 10.37 24.62
N LEU A 86 2.79 9.06 24.72
CA LEU A 86 1.80 8.33 25.48
C LEU A 86 2.08 8.46 26.99
N SER A 87 1.02 8.57 27.78
CA SER A 87 1.11 8.48 29.23
C SER A 87 1.47 7.06 29.65
N MET A 88 2.45 6.92 30.54
CA MET A 88 2.94 5.60 31.00
C MET A 88 1.95 4.85 31.92
N GLU A 89 0.83 5.44 32.23
CA GLU A 89 -0.12 4.89 33.21
C GLU A 89 -0.86 3.67 32.69
N SER A 90 -1.04 3.56 31.40
CA SER A 90 -1.78 2.44 30.80
C SER A 90 -1.04 1.81 29.65
N GLU A 91 -1.21 0.49 29.54
CA GLU A 91 -0.78 -0.24 28.36
C GLU A 91 -1.53 0.23 27.13
N PHE A 92 -0.85 0.25 25.99
CA PHE A 92 -1.44 0.68 24.74
C PHE A 92 -1.13 -0.29 23.61
N SER A 93 -2.14 -0.63 22.86
CA SER A 93 -2.01 -1.35 21.59
C SER A 93 -3.25 -1.12 20.73
N ILE A 94 -3.07 -1.16 19.43
CA ILE A 94 -4.16 -1.16 18.46
C ILE A 94 -4.50 -2.63 18.16
N PRO A 95 -5.71 -3.10 18.51
CA PRO A 95 -6.05 -4.53 18.44
C PRO A 95 -5.96 -5.11 17.04
N THR A 96 -6.65 -4.49 16.07
CA THR A 96 -6.65 -4.93 14.68
C THR A 96 -6.58 -3.72 13.76
N PHE A 97 -5.77 -3.78 12.72
CA PHE A 97 -5.67 -2.69 11.76
C PHE A 97 -5.49 -3.22 10.34
N ALA A 98 -6.42 -2.87 9.45
CA ALA A 98 -6.44 -3.31 8.06
C ALA A 98 -6.36 -2.15 7.05
N GLY A 99 -6.11 -0.92 7.54
CA GLY A 99 -5.97 0.29 6.75
C GLY A 99 -4.52 0.65 6.43
N ILE A 100 -4.31 1.89 6.07
CA ILE A 100 -2.99 2.50 5.89
C ILE A 100 -2.67 3.36 7.11
N PHE A 101 -1.50 3.18 7.71
CA PHE A 101 -1.00 4.02 8.78
C PHE A 101 0.22 4.79 8.28
N ASP A 102 0.08 6.10 8.14
CA ASP A 102 1.10 7.02 7.66
C ASP A 102 1.63 7.83 8.85
N GLY A 103 2.83 7.48 9.31
CA GLY A 103 3.49 8.17 10.41
C GLY A 103 3.99 9.56 10.05
N ASN A 104 4.03 9.92 8.76
CA ASN A 104 4.36 11.27 8.27
C ASN A 104 5.61 11.88 8.94
N SER A 105 6.61 11.06 9.24
CA SER A 105 7.86 11.41 9.95
C SER A 105 7.69 11.82 11.42
N PHE A 106 6.50 11.71 12.00
CA PHE A 106 6.27 11.92 13.43
C PHE A 106 6.50 10.64 14.23
N THR A 107 6.75 10.82 15.52
CA THR A 107 7.14 9.74 16.44
C THR A 107 6.04 9.49 17.48
N ILE A 108 5.79 8.22 17.77
CA ILE A 108 5.01 7.80 18.93
C ILE A 108 5.99 7.26 19.98
N SER A 109 6.02 7.88 21.15
CA SER A 109 6.95 7.55 22.24
C SER A 109 6.23 7.10 23.52
N ASN A 110 6.96 6.53 24.45
CA ASN A 110 6.45 6.00 25.72
C ASN A 110 5.39 4.90 25.56
N VAL A 111 5.51 4.09 24.50
CA VAL A 111 4.57 3.00 24.27
C VAL A 111 4.83 1.88 25.28
N LYS A 112 3.92 1.71 26.22
CA LYS A 112 3.91 0.55 27.12
C LYS A 112 3.08 -0.55 26.46
N LEU A 113 3.77 -1.54 25.90
CA LEU A 113 3.12 -2.63 25.19
C LEU A 113 2.44 -3.61 26.14
N THR A 114 1.24 -4.03 25.80
CA THR A 114 0.51 -5.09 26.48
C THR A 114 1.16 -6.44 26.15
N GLY A 115 1.60 -7.19 27.13
CA GLY A 115 2.09 -8.52 26.79
C GLY A 115 2.48 -9.41 27.94
N ASN A 116 1.62 -10.38 28.21
CA ASN A 116 2.00 -11.67 28.80
C ASN A 116 1.98 -12.80 27.75
N GLY A 117 2.00 -12.48 26.49
CA GLY A 117 1.86 -13.42 25.38
C GLY A 117 2.88 -13.22 24.28
N SER A 118 2.84 -14.12 23.34
CA SER A 118 3.81 -14.24 22.24
C SER A 118 3.78 -13.06 21.24
N VAL A 119 2.85 -12.13 21.36
CA VAL A 119 2.68 -11.01 20.42
C VAL A 119 2.57 -9.70 21.18
N SER A 120 3.63 -8.90 21.11
CA SER A 120 3.68 -7.55 21.65
C SER A 120 4.05 -6.57 20.54
N GLY A 121 3.24 -5.53 20.34
CA GLY A 121 3.48 -4.51 19.34
C GLY A 121 2.45 -3.39 19.41
N LEU A 122 2.75 -2.28 18.76
CA LEU A 122 1.81 -1.18 18.62
C LEU A 122 0.52 -1.66 17.92
N PHE A 123 0.68 -2.45 16.88
CA PHE A 123 -0.41 -3.19 16.24
C PHE A 123 -0.33 -4.65 16.66
N ARG A 124 -1.37 -5.17 17.30
CA ARG A 124 -1.42 -6.59 17.68
C ARG A 124 -1.72 -7.48 16.48
N CYS A 125 -2.51 -6.99 15.55
CA CYS A 125 -2.77 -7.66 14.30
C CYS A 125 -2.88 -6.62 13.19
N ALA A 126 -2.06 -6.77 12.16
CA ALA A 126 -2.09 -5.93 10.97
C ALA A 126 -2.49 -6.77 9.76
N GLY A 127 -3.48 -6.29 8.98
CA GLY A 127 -4.01 -7.00 7.84
C GLY A 127 -5.24 -7.87 8.20
N ARG A 128 -5.46 -8.94 7.42
CA ARG A 128 -6.61 -9.82 7.63
C ARG A 128 -6.32 -10.80 8.77
N CYS A 129 -6.73 -10.46 9.99
CA CYS A 129 -6.71 -11.40 11.11
C CYS A 129 -7.87 -12.39 10.95
N GLN A 130 -7.55 -13.64 10.66
CA GLN A 130 -8.53 -14.71 10.75
C GLN A 130 -8.55 -15.20 12.21
N SER A 131 -9.67 -15.00 12.89
CA SER A 131 -9.92 -15.70 14.14
C SER A 131 -10.16 -17.18 13.80
N THR A 132 -9.28 -18.01 14.29
CA THR A 132 -9.50 -19.46 14.38
C THR A 132 -10.50 -19.76 15.45
#